data_c9225953d8295584dbf12caf84cc9fb8
#
_entry.id   c9225953d8295584dbf12caf84cc9fb8
#
_cell.length_a   1.000
_cell.length_b   1.000
_cell.length_c   1.000
_cell.angle_alpha   90.00
_cell.angle_beta   90.00
_cell.angle_gamma   90.00
#
_symmetry.space_group_name_H-M   'P 1'
#
loop_
_entity.id
_entity.type
_entity.pdbx_description
1 polymer ?
#
loop_
_entity_poly.entity_id
_entity_poly.type
_entity_poly.pdbx_seq_one_letter_code
_entity_poly.pdbx_strand_id
1 'polypeptide(L)' 'MAKMLMCPCGKQLVGRTDDDFVSAVDAHLQSAHEGRTYPASMILQMAQPFPDDQVP' A
#
# COMPACT_ATOMS: atom_id res chain seq x y z
N MET A 1 -1.26 1.32 13.73
CA MET A 1 -2.34 0.53 13.11
C MET A 1 -1.95 0.21 11.67
N ALA A 2 -2.14 -1.03 11.28
CA ALA A 2 -1.79 -1.45 9.93
C ALA A 2 -2.80 -0.93 8.91
N LYS A 3 -2.38 -0.84 7.67
CA LYS A 3 -3.21 -0.39 6.56
C LYS A 3 -3.05 -1.32 5.38
N MET A 4 -4.06 -1.35 4.54
CA MET A 4 -4.05 -2.17 3.34
C MET A 4 -4.64 -1.42 2.16
N LEU A 5 -4.28 -1.86 0.97
CA LEU A 5 -4.84 -1.35 -0.27
C LEU A 5 -4.92 -2.50 -1.27
N MET A 6 -6.07 -2.63 -1.92
CA MET A 6 -6.22 -3.60 -3.00
C MET A 6 -5.98 -2.90 -4.33
N CYS A 7 -4.89 -3.28 -4.99
CA CYS A 7 -4.59 -2.75 -6.31
C CYS A 7 -5.60 -3.27 -7.32
N PRO A 8 -6.02 -2.47 -8.32
CA PRO A 8 -6.93 -2.96 -9.37
C PRO A 8 -6.43 -4.19 -10.11
N CYS A 9 -5.13 -4.45 -10.08
CA CYS A 9 -4.55 -5.65 -10.70
C CYS A 9 -4.75 -6.91 -9.86
N GLY A 10 -5.36 -6.80 -8.67
CA GLY A 10 -5.63 -7.92 -7.78
C GLY A 10 -4.62 -8.13 -6.68
N LYS A 11 -3.55 -7.33 -6.65
CA LYS A 11 -2.52 -7.45 -5.61
C LYS A 11 -2.95 -6.74 -4.33
N GLN A 12 -2.90 -7.43 -3.20
CA GLN A 12 -3.15 -6.83 -1.90
C GLN A 12 -1.84 -6.33 -1.29
N LEU A 13 -1.84 -5.08 -0.86
CA LEU A 13 -0.66 -4.44 -0.28
C LEU A 13 -0.97 -4.09 1.18
N VAL A 14 -0.08 -4.48 2.08
CA VAL A 14 -0.28 -4.33 3.52
C VAL A 14 1.00 -3.80 4.15
N GLY A 15 0.86 -2.89 5.12
CA GLY A 15 1.99 -2.38 5.89
C GLY A 15 1.58 -2.11 7.33
N ARG A 16 2.47 -2.36 8.28
CA ARG A 16 2.20 -2.15 9.70
C ARG A 16 2.21 -0.68 10.08
N THR A 17 3.06 0.09 9.44
CA THR A 17 3.15 1.54 9.67
C THR A 17 2.83 2.24 8.36
N ASP A 18 2.57 3.54 8.44
CA ASP A 18 2.33 4.34 7.24
C ASP A 18 3.54 4.27 6.31
N ASP A 19 4.75 4.36 6.86
CA ASP A 19 5.97 4.29 6.05
C ASP A 19 6.10 2.94 5.35
N ASP A 20 5.88 1.85 6.07
CA ASP A 20 5.94 0.51 5.49
C ASP A 20 4.90 0.34 4.39
N PHE A 21 3.69 0.84 4.64
CA PHE A 21 2.60 0.75 3.68
C PHE A 21 2.92 1.53 2.41
N VAL A 22 3.37 2.77 2.55
CA VAL A 22 3.72 3.62 1.40
C VAL A 22 4.86 2.99 0.61
N SER A 23 5.87 2.45 1.29
CA SER A 23 6.98 1.79 0.63
C SER A 23 6.52 0.57 -0.17
N ALA A 24 5.61 -0.23 0.39
CA ALA A 24 5.08 -1.40 -0.29
C ALA A 24 4.29 -1.01 -1.55
N VAL A 25 3.47 0.03 -1.44
CA VAL A 25 2.69 0.51 -2.59
C VAL A 25 3.62 1.06 -3.66
N ASP A 26 4.60 1.85 -3.27
CA ASP A 26 5.54 2.45 -4.21
C ASP A 26 6.34 1.38 -4.95
N ALA A 27 6.85 0.39 -4.24
CA ALA A 27 7.59 -0.71 -4.84
C ALA A 27 6.70 -1.49 -5.83
N HIS A 28 5.45 -1.72 -5.48
CA HIS A 28 4.52 -2.42 -6.37
C HIS A 28 4.26 -1.60 -7.64
N LEU A 29 4.06 -0.29 -7.49
CA LEU A 29 3.81 0.57 -8.66
C LEU A 29 5.01 0.59 -9.60
N GLN A 30 6.22 0.61 -9.05
CA GLN A 30 7.42 0.62 -9.87
C GLN A 30 7.63 -0.69 -10.63
N SER A 31 7.26 -1.81 -10.03
CA SER A 31 7.49 -3.12 -10.66
C SER A 31 6.33 -3.57 -11.55
N ALA A 32 5.09 -3.26 -11.17
CA ALA A 32 3.91 -3.77 -11.88
C ALA A 32 3.23 -2.71 -12.75
N HIS A 33 3.37 -1.44 -12.39
CA HIS A 33 2.74 -0.34 -13.10
C HIS A 33 3.78 0.73 -13.41
N GLU A 34 4.74 0.36 -14.22
CA GLU A 34 5.88 1.19 -14.55
C GLU A 34 5.43 2.56 -15.04
N GLY A 35 6.05 3.61 -14.50
CA GLY A 35 5.71 4.97 -14.86
C GLY A 35 4.59 5.60 -14.05
N ARG A 36 3.94 4.84 -13.16
CA ARG A 36 2.89 5.38 -12.29
C ARG A 36 3.43 5.60 -10.89
N THR A 37 3.29 6.82 -10.40
CA THR A 37 3.65 7.15 -9.03
C THR A 37 2.55 8.01 -8.43
N TYR A 38 2.34 7.86 -7.12
CA TYR A 38 1.37 8.65 -6.39
C TYR A 38 2.03 9.23 -5.16
N PRO A 39 1.66 10.46 -4.73
CA PRO A 39 2.19 11.01 -3.50
C PRO A 39 1.71 10.23 -2.29
N ALA A 40 2.53 10.21 -1.23
CA ALA A 40 2.22 9.48 -0.02
C ALA A 40 0.85 9.86 0.56
N SER A 41 0.48 11.14 0.49
CA SER A 41 -0.81 11.59 1.01
C SER A 41 -1.97 10.93 0.27
N MET A 42 -1.86 10.76 -1.04
CA MET A 42 -2.90 10.10 -1.83
C MET A 42 -2.96 8.61 -1.50
N ILE A 43 -1.80 7.97 -1.38
CA ILE A 43 -1.74 6.55 -1.02
C ILE A 43 -2.41 6.31 0.33
N LEU A 44 -2.12 7.15 1.31
CA LEU A 44 -2.71 7.02 2.64
C LEU A 44 -4.21 7.28 2.65
N GLN A 45 -4.70 8.16 1.77
CA GLN A 45 -6.14 8.39 1.65
C GLN A 45 -6.88 7.19 1.08
N MET A 46 -6.23 6.41 0.24
CA MET A 46 -6.82 5.20 -0.33
C MET A 46 -6.70 4.00 0.59
N ALA A 47 -5.88 4.10 1.63
CA ALA A 47 -5.63 3.00 2.54
C ALA A 47 -6.86 2.67 3.38
N GLN A 48 -7.02 1.39 3.71
CA GLN A 48 -8.07 0.90 4.59
C GLN A 48 -7.44 0.31 5.84
N PRO A 49 -8.14 0.38 6.99
CA PRO A 49 -7.61 -0.21 8.22
C PRO A 49 -7.48 -1.72 8.08
N PHE A 50 -6.43 -2.27 8.70
CA PHE A 50 -6.14 -3.69 8.66
C PHE A 50 -5.67 -4.13 10.04
N PRO A 51 -6.09 -5.30 10.56
CA PRO A 51 -5.66 -5.76 11.87
C PRO A 51 -4.16 -6.01 11.91
N ASP A 52 -3.49 -5.44 12.92
CA ASP A 52 -2.03 -5.58 13.06
C ASP A 52 -1.61 -7.05 13.19
N ASP A 53 -2.43 -7.85 13.87
CA ASP A 53 -2.12 -9.25 14.12
C ASP A 53 -2.25 -10.13 12.86
N GLN A 54 -2.79 -9.59 11.78
CA GLN A 54 -2.93 -10.32 10.52
C GLN A 54 -1.89 -9.88 9.47
N VAL A 55 -1.03 -8.95 9.81
CA VAL A 55 0.05 -8.53 8.90
C VAL A 55 1.10 -9.65 8.87
N PRO A 56 1.45 -10.15 7.67
CA PRO A 56 2.46 -11.19 7.54
C PRO A 56 3.84 -10.76 8.00
#